data_8e902cc063887124c2e14150317c639c
#
_entry.id   8e902cc063887124c2e14150317c639c
#
_cell.length_a   1.000
_cell.length_b   1.000
_cell.length_c   1.000
_cell.angle_alpha   90.00
_cell.angle_beta   90.00
_cell.angle_gamma   90.00
#
_symmetry.space_group_name_H-M   'P 1'
#
loop_
_entity.id
_entity.type
_entity.pdbx_description
1 polymer ?
#
loop_
_entity_poly.entity_id
_entity_poly.type
_entity_poly.pdbx_seq_one_letter_code
_entity_poly.pdbx_strand_id
1 'polypeptide(L)'
;MATTYVDNGGAVNGSNKEYTFSFPYLKTEDVKVSLNGLTQATTKYTVSTSPTKITFNATSVDSTVQESDGAPKTGVAVRVYRDTEVDTAKAVYSAGSSVRAGDLNDNQDQVLYALQEAQSDTVNTYRITNVAVTRDKIRDDAIDGTKIADDVINSEHYVAGSIDLEHMSANSVDSDQYVDGSIDLVHMSANSVDSDQYVDGSIDLVHLSAN
;
A
#
# COMPACT_ATOMS: atom_id res chain seq x y z
N MET A 1 23.54 -6.72 -9.15
CA MET A 1 22.61 -5.66 -9.57
C MET A 1 23.09 -4.38 -8.94
N ALA A 2 23.11 -3.25 -9.65
CA ALA A 2 23.52 -1.98 -9.05
C ALA A 2 22.47 -1.55 -8.03
N THR A 3 22.93 -1.05 -6.88
CA THR A 3 22.04 -0.52 -5.84
C THR A 3 21.49 0.83 -6.29
N THR A 4 20.18 0.97 -6.33
CA THR A 4 19.46 2.20 -6.70
C THR A 4 18.79 2.88 -5.50
N TYR A 5 18.79 2.22 -4.35
CA TYR A 5 18.20 2.72 -3.09
C TYR A 5 18.94 2.18 -1.86
N VAL A 6 18.73 2.82 -0.74
CA VAL A 6 19.15 2.37 0.59
C VAL A 6 17.99 2.55 1.56
N ASP A 7 17.65 1.49 2.28
CA ASP A 7 16.65 1.52 3.35
C ASP A 7 17.35 1.75 4.69
N ASN A 8 16.85 2.71 5.45
CA ASN A 8 17.33 3.04 6.79
C ASN A 8 18.86 3.19 6.88
N GLY A 9 19.44 4.01 6.00
CA GLY A 9 20.88 4.30 5.99
C GLY A 9 21.40 4.99 7.27
N GLY A 10 20.62 5.00 8.33
CA GLY A 10 20.90 5.52 9.66
C GLY A 10 19.86 5.03 10.67
N ALA A 11 20.08 5.28 11.95
CA ALA A 11 19.13 4.90 12.99
C ALA A 11 17.84 5.73 12.90
N VAL A 12 16.67 5.07 12.86
CA VAL A 12 15.35 5.72 12.86
C VAL A 12 14.81 5.71 14.30
N ASN A 13 15.12 6.74 15.05
CA ASN A 13 14.91 6.80 16.50
C ASN A 13 14.19 8.07 17.00
N GLY A 14 13.57 8.82 16.11
CA GLY A 14 12.88 10.08 16.43
C GLY A 14 13.80 11.28 16.64
N SER A 15 15.14 11.11 16.53
CA SER A 15 16.12 12.19 16.73
C SER A 15 17.12 12.30 15.58
N ASN A 16 17.40 11.20 14.87
CA ASN A 16 18.32 11.20 13.76
C ASN A 16 17.68 11.81 12.52
N LYS A 17 18.38 12.73 11.91
CA LYS A 17 17.97 13.39 10.66
C LYS A 17 18.86 13.03 9.47
N GLU A 18 19.95 12.29 9.69
CA GLU A 18 20.95 12.00 8.70
C GLU A 18 20.88 10.55 8.25
N TYR A 19 20.80 10.33 6.94
CA TYR A 19 20.73 9.01 6.34
C TYR A 19 21.71 8.91 5.19
N THR A 20 22.68 7.99 5.32
CA THR A 20 23.73 7.77 4.33
C THR A 20 23.24 6.90 3.19
N PHE A 21 23.80 7.11 2.00
CA PHE A 21 23.57 6.25 0.84
C PHE A 21 24.85 6.12 0.01
N SER A 22 24.92 5.12 -0.88
CA SER A 22 26.15 4.78 -1.62
C SER A 22 25.95 4.65 -3.13
N PHE A 23 24.72 4.79 -3.63
CA PHE A 23 24.48 4.73 -5.07
C PHE A 23 24.98 6.01 -5.77
N PRO A 24 25.50 5.92 -7.01
CA PRO A 24 25.87 7.08 -7.80
C PRO A 24 24.63 7.81 -8.33
N TYR A 25 24.74 9.10 -8.59
CA TYR A 25 23.70 9.95 -9.16
C TYR A 25 24.32 11.07 -10.00
N LEU A 26 23.56 11.66 -10.92
CA LEU A 26 24.06 12.71 -11.83
C LEU A 26 23.85 14.12 -11.29
N LYS A 27 22.80 14.33 -10.50
CA LYS A 27 22.49 15.59 -9.85
C LYS A 27 21.77 15.35 -8.52
N THR A 28 21.87 16.30 -7.60
CA THR A 28 21.27 16.17 -6.25
C THR A 28 19.75 16.02 -6.28
N GLU A 29 19.11 16.57 -7.30
CA GLU A 29 17.66 16.48 -7.51
C GLU A 29 17.20 15.06 -7.87
N ASP A 30 18.10 14.20 -8.38
CA ASP A 30 17.82 12.79 -8.65
C ASP A 30 17.74 11.94 -7.37
N VAL A 31 18.26 12.46 -6.24
CA VAL A 31 18.17 11.77 -4.95
C VAL A 31 16.85 12.09 -4.29
N LYS A 32 16.02 11.07 -4.13
CA LYS A 32 14.70 11.16 -3.51
C LYS A 32 14.66 10.44 -2.17
N VAL A 33 13.71 10.85 -1.34
CA VAL A 33 13.48 10.22 -0.03
C VAL A 33 12.00 9.87 0.10
N SER A 34 11.72 8.70 0.65
CA SER A 34 10.36 8.35 1.09
C SER A 34 10.33 7.97 2.56
N LEU A 35 9.20 8.29 3.20
CA LEU A 35 8.83 7.88 4.56
C LEU A 35 7.62 6.97 4.46
N ASN A 36 7.71 5.73 4.95
CA ASN A 36 6.66 4.71 4.82
C ASN A 36 6.14 4.58 3.37
N GLY A 37 7.05 4.68 2.37
CA GLY A 37 6.70 4.61 0.95
C GLY A 37 6.18 5.89 0.32
N LEU A 38 5.91 6.96 1.09
CA LEU A 38 5.46 8.25 0.56
C LEU A 38 6.67 9.15 0.27
N THR A 39 6.84 9.50 -0.99
CA THR A 39 7.93 10.40 -1.44
C THR A 39 7.80 11.78 -0.80
N GLN A 40 8.90 12.26 -0.25
CA GLN A 40 8.99 13.56 0.39
C GLN A 40 9.40 14.64 -0.63
N ALA A 41 8.85 15.85 -0.47
CA ALA A 41 9.26 16.99 -1.27
C ALA A 41 10.76 17.31 -1.02
N THR A 42 11.49 17.68 -2.07
CA THR A 42 12.93 18.00 -1.99
C THR A 42 13.26 19.18 -1.07
N THR A 43 12.27 20.00 -0.74
CA THR A 43 12.37 21.08 0.24
C THR A 43 12.51 20.59 1.69
N LYS A 44 12.17 19.34 1.97
CA LYS A 44 12.18 18.76 3.33
C LYS A 44 13.53 18.16 3.74
N TYR A 45 14.46 18.08 2.84
CA TYR A 45 15.81 17.55 3.10
C TYR A 45 16.85 18.21 2.22
N THR A 46 18.11 18.02 2.58
CA THR A 46 19.28 18.43 1.79
C THR A 46 20.12 17.20 1.47
N VAL A 47 20.76 17.20 0.30
CA VAL A 47 21.71 16.17 -0.14
C VAL A 47 23.12 16.71 0.00
N SER A 48 24.00 15.96 0.70
CA SER A 48 25.41 16.25 0.83
C SER A 48 26.24 15.24 0.03
N THR A 49 27.32 15.70 -0.58
CA THR A 49 28.23 14.86 -1.38
C THR A 49 29.44 14.35 -0.60
N SER A 50 29.75 14.97 0.55
CA SER A 50 30.91 14.59 1.38
C SER A 50 30.61 14.82 2.87
N PRO A 51 30.26 13.81 3.63
CA PRO A 51 29.88 12.45 3.21
C PRO A 51 28.57 12.43 2.43
N THR A 52 28.37 11.38 1.61
CA THR A 52 27.14 11.20 0.84
C THR A 52 26.00 10.83 1.77
N LYS A 53 25.07 11.75 2.01
CA LYS A 53 23.93 11.58 2.89
C LYS A 53 22.82 12.56 2.55
N ILE A 54 21.62 12.25 3.00
CA ILE A 54 20.55 13.25 3.13
C ILE A 54 20.44 13.71 4.58
N THR A 55 19.99 14.94 4.78
CA THR A 55 19.67 15.49 6.10
C THR A 55 18.28 16.11 6.06
N PHE A 56 17.35 15.60 6.88
CA PHE A 56 16.04 16.19 7.03
C PHE A 56 16.09 17.54 7.70
N ASN A 57 15.20 18.43 7.30
CA ASN A 57 15.00 19.74 7.92
C ASN A 57 13.57 19.86 8.50
N ALA A 58 13.30 20.94 9.23
CA ALA A 58 11.99 21.19 9.87
C ALA A 58 10.97 21.86 8.93
N THR A 59 11.21 21.86 7.61
CA THR A 59 10.32 22.53 6.65
C THR A 59 9.12 21.62 6.32
N SER A 60 7.91 22.11 6.55
CA SER A 60 6.66 21.41 6.23
C SER A 60 6.60 19.98 6.78
N VAL A 61 6.88 19.83 8.06
CA VAL A 61 6.91 18.53 8.76
C VAL A 61 5.54 17.85 8.70
N ASP A 62 5.54 16.58 8.36
CA ASP A 62 4.38 15.71 8.49
C ASP A 62 4.40 15.05 9.89
N SER A 63 3.54 15.55 10.79
CA SER A 63 3.48 15.09 12.18
C SER A 63 3.05 13.63 12.35
N THR A 64 2.59 12.95 11.30
CA THR A 64 2.25 11.52 11.35
C THR A 64 3.51 10.66 11.31
N VAL A 65 4.56 11.08 10.59
CA VAL A 65 5.80 10.32 10.35
C VAL A 65 7.07 11.03 10.80
N GLN A 66 6.99 12.32 11.18
CA GLN A 66 8.15 13.13 11.58
C GLN A 66 7.92 13.82 12.92
N GLU A 67 8.99 14.03 13.67
CA GLU A 67 9.05 14.92 14.82
C GLU A 67 9.08 16.39 14.38
N SER A 68 8.83 17.32 15.29
CA SER A 68 8.72 18.77 14.98
C SER A 68 10.00 19.38 14.39
N ASP A 69 11.15 18.75 14.59
CA ASP A 69 12.45 19.15 14.04
C ASP A 69 12.76 18.51 12.67
N GLY A 70 11.83 17.69 12.15
CA GLY A 70 11.94 16.98 10.88
C GLY A 70 12.52 15.59 10.96
N ALA A 71 12.99 15.12 12.11
CA ALA A 71 13.49 13.75 12.26
C ALA A 71 12.37 12.72 12.03
N PRO A 72 12.59 11.65 11.27
CA PRO A 72 11.63 10.55 11.17
C PRO A 72 11.38 9.90 12.52
N LYS A 73 10.11 9.65 12.86
CA LYS A 73 9.70 8.98 14.11
C LYS A 73 10.21 7.55 14.16
N THR A 74 10.37 7.05 15.37
CA THR A 74 10.72 5.64 15.60
C THR A 74 9.70 4.73 14.90
N GLY A 75 10.19 3.72 14.15
CA GLY A 75 9.36 2.77 13.41
C GLY A 75 8.96 3.22 12.00
N VAL A 76 9.28 4.44 11.59
CA VAL A 76 9.08 4.90 10.21
C VAL A 76 10.13 4.28 9.30
N ALA A 77 9.71 3.68 8.17
CA ALA A 77 10.64 3.22 7.14
C ALA A 77 11.17 4.41 6.34
N VAL A 78 12.50 4.59 6.33
CA VAL A 78 13.18 5.65 5.57
C VAL A 78 13.90 5.02 4.39
N ARG A 79 13.52 5.39 3.17
CA ARG A 79 14.22 4.98 1.95
C ARG A 79 14.81 6.20 1.27
N VAL A 80 16.11 6.15 0.96
CA VAL A 80 16.78 7.07 0.06
C VAL A 80 17.00 6.35 -1.26
N TYR A 81 16.54 6.91 -2.36
CA TYR A 81 16.59 6.26 -3.67
C TYR A 81 16.92 7.25 -4.78
N ARG A 82 17.38 6.73 -5.90
CA ARG A 82 17.62 7.49 -7.11
C ARG A 82 16.36 7.44 -7.99
N ASP A 83 16.03 8.60 -8.56
CA ASP A 83 14.99 8.79 -9.57
C ASP A 83 15.57 9.74 -10.62
N THR A 84 16.24 9.12 -11.60
CA THR A 84 17.01 9.85 -12.63
C THR A 84 16.05 10.58 -13.57
N GLU A 85 16.24 11.89 -13.70
CA GLU A 85 15.48 12.70 -14.64
C GLU A 85 15.83 12.31 -16.08
N VAL A 86 14.82 12.01 -16.90
CA VAL A 86 14.95 11.51 -18.28
C VAL A 86 14.22 12.35 -19.32
N ASP A 87 13.53 13.41 -18.92
CA ASP A 87 12.79 14.29 -19.85
C ASP A 87 13.70 15.12 -20.72
N THR A 88 14.92 15.40 -20.21
CA THR A 88 15.97 16.13 -20.96
C THR A 88 17.30 15.39 -20.89
N ALA A 89 18.03 15.37 -22.01
CA ALA A 89 19.37 14.81 -22.01
C ALA A 89 20.30 15.65 -21.10
N LYS A 90 21.18 14.99 -20.36
CA LYS A 90 22.15 15.66 -19.46
C LYS A 90 23.05 16.64 -20.21
N ALA A 91 23.45 16.28 -21.42
CA ALA A 91 24.20 17.15 -22.34
C ALA A 91 23.52 17.19 -23.70
N VAL A 92 23.38 18.39 -24.27
CA VAL A 92 22.84 18.63 -25.61
C VAL A 92 23.93 19.18 -26.51
N TYR A 93 24.08 18.57 -27.68
CA TYR A 93 25.10 18.96 -28.67
C TYR A 93 24.47 19.79 -29.77
N SER A 94 25.11 20.93 -30.09
CA SER A 94 24.73 21.76 -31.23
C SER A 94 25.72 21.52 -32.39
N ALA A 95 25.28 21.79 -33.62
CA ALA A 95 26.16 21.71 -34.82
C ALA A 95 27.40 22.60 -34.63
N GLY A 96 28.58 22.00 -34.80
CA GLY A 96 29.88 22.69 -34.65
C GLY A 96 30.39 22.80 -33.20
N SER A 97 29.67 22.26 -32.21
CA SER A 97 30.19 22.18 -30.82
C SER A 97 31.25 21.06 -30.70
N SER A 98 32.21 21.24 -29.81
CA SER A 98 33.13 20.16 -29.43
C SER A 98 32.41 19.22 -28.45
N VAL A 99 32.55 17.90 -28.67
CA VAL A 99 32.00 16.86 -27.81
C VAL A 99 33.04 16.48 -26.77
N ARG A 100 32.69 16.57 -25.48
CA ARG A 100 33.57 16.15 -24.38
C ARG A 100 33.24 14.73 -23.95
N ALA A 101 34.27 13.96 -23.61
CA ALA A 101 34.07 12.60 -23.10
C ALA A 101 33.17 12.56 -21.86
N GLY A 102 33.26 13.56 -20.96
CA GLY A 102 32.40 13.69 -19.79
C GLY A 102 30.90 13.81 -20.16
N ASP A 103 30.57 14.66 -21.14
CA ASP A 103 29.22 14.89 -21.60
C ASP A 103 28.60 13.61 -22.21
N LEU A 104 29.41 12.82 -22.93
CA LEU A 104 29.00 11.52 -23.47
C LEU A 104 28.73 10.50 -22.35
N ASN A 105 29.64 10.42 -21.40
CA ASN A 105 29.51 9.52 -20.26
C ASN A 105 28.28 9.88 -19.42
N ASP A 106 28.05 11.17 -19.14
CA ASP A 106 26.90 11.64 -18.39
C ASP A 106 25.58 11.25 -19.08
N ASN A 107 25.49 11.36 -20.41
CA ASN A 107 24.30 10.92 -21.17
C ASN A 107 24.13 9.40 -21.14
N GLN A 108 25.23 8.62 -21.20
CA GLN A 108 25.18 7.16 -21.07
C GLN A 108 24.79 6.76 -19.65
N ASP A 109 25.36 7.41 -18.63
CA ASP A 109 25.00 7.14 -17.24
C ASP A 109 23.54 7.49 -16.94
N GLN A 110 23.00 8.55 -17.56
CA GLN A 110 21.59 8.89 -17.44
C GLN A 110 20.69 7.74 -17.91
N VAL A 111 20.96 7.18 -19.08
CA VAL A 111 20.20 6.03 -19.62
C VAL A 111 20.42 4.78 -18.76
N LEU A 112 21.68 4.51 -18.38
CA LEU A 112 22.01 3.34 -17.55
C LEU A 112 21.31 3.40 -16.19
N TYR A 113 21.31 4.56 -15.55
CA TYR A 113 20.70 4.75 -14.24
C TYR A 113 19.17 4.59 -14.32
N ALA A 114 18.51 5.17 -15.31
CA ALA A 114 17.09 4.99 -15.54
C ALA A 114 16.71 3.52 -15.80
N LEU A 115 17.54 2.78 -16.57
CA LEU A 115 17.33 1.34 -16.78
C LEU A 115 17.51 0.52 -15.49
N GLN A 116 18.50 0.83 -14.66
CA GLN A 116 18.70 0.19 -13.36
C GLN A 116 17.50 0.40 -12.43
N GLU A 117 16.94 1.60 -12.44
CA GLU A 117 15.74 1.95 -11.67
C GLU A 117 14.49 1.22 -12.19
N ALA A 118 14.35 1.09 -13.51
CA ALA A 118 13.26 0.34 -14.13
C ALA A 118 13.35 -1.17 -13.83
N GLN A 119 14.56 -1.71 -13.65
CA GLN A 119 14.81 -3.11 -13.30
C GLN A 119 14.74 -3.37 -11.80
N SER A 120 14.72 -2.33 -10.97
CA SER A 120 14.54 -2.51 -9.53
C SER A 120 13.12 -3.01 -9.29
N ASP A 121 12.95 -4.14 -8.59
CA ASP A 121 11.67 -4.79 -8.30
C ASP A 121 10.72 -3.94 -7.42
N THR A 122 11.08 -2.70 -7.15
CA THR A 122 10.29 -1.81 -6.30
C THR A 122 9.26 -1.06 -7.14
N VAL A 123 8.07 -1.64 -7.25
CA VAL A 123 6.91 -0.93 -7.82
C VAL A 123 6.32 -0.05 -6.72
N ASN A 124 6.55 1.25 -6.81
CA ASN A 124 5.93 2.22 -5.91
C ASN A 124 4.48 2.49 -6.32
N THR A 125 3.63 2.89 -5.37
CA THR A 125 2.21 3.18 -5.60
C THR A 125 1.98 4.22 -6.70
N TYR A 126 2.85 5.21 -6.87
CA TYR A 126 2.74 6.21 -7.94
C TYR A 126 3.06 5.66 -9.35
N ARG A 127 3.73 4.50 -9.45
CA ARG A 127 3.95 3.79 -10.72
C ARG A 127 2.75 2.93 -11.14
N ILE A 128 1.81 2.72 -10.22
CA ILE A 128 0.55 2.05 -10.52
C ILE A 128 -0.50 3.15 -10.69
N THR A 129 -0.77 3.51 -11.93
CA THR A 129 -1.85 4.47 -12.23
C THR A 129 -3.20 3.87 -11.86
N ASN A 130 -4.19 4.74 -11.57
CA ASN A 130 -5.55 4.29 -11.30
C ASN A 130 -6.03 3.36 -12.43
N VAL A 131 -6.70 2.27 -12.04
CA VAL A 131 -7.20 1.19 -12.92
C VAL A 131 -6.13 0.45 -13.73
N ALA A 132 -4.83 0.64 -13.42
CA ALA A 132 -3.75 -0.07 -14.11
C ALA A 132 -3.71 -1.58 -13.78
N VAL A 133 -4.14 -1.97 -12.59
CA VAL A 133 -4.29 -3.37 -12.17
C VAL A 133 -5.71 -3.82 -12.50
N THR A 134 -5.87 -4.45 -13.65
CA THR A 134 -7.13 -5.04 -14.10
C THR A 134 -7.23 -6.49 -13.67
N ARG A 135 -8.43 -7.09 -13.79
CA ARG A 135 -8.67 -8.51 -13.51
C ARG A 135 -7.66 -9.43 -14.19
N ASP A 136 -7.34 -9.20 -15.46
CA ASP A 136 -6.45 -10.05 -16.26
C ASP A 136 -4.98 -9.99 -15.80
N LYS A 137 -4.63 -9.00 -14.97
CA LYS A 137 -3.28 -8.86 -14.40
C LYS A 137 -3.13 -9.56 -13.04
N ILE A 138 -4.24 -9.99 -12.47
CA ILE A 138 -4.27 -10.78 -11.24
C ILE A 138 -4.55 -12.22 -11.66
N ARG A 139 -3.54 -13.08 -11.53
CA ARG A 139 -3.70 -14.52 -11.81
C ARG A 139 -4.70 -15.12 -10.83
N ASP A 140 -5.43 -16.14 -11.27
CA ASP A 140 -6.30 -16.92 -10.40
C ASP A 140 -5.53 -17.39 -9.16
N ASP A 141 -6.18 -17.34 -8.00
CA ASP A 141 -5.62 -17.68 -6.69
C ASP A 141 -4.43 -16.82 -6.21
N ALA A 142 -4.12 -15.71 -6.89
CA ALA A 142 -3.05 -14.80 -6.47
C ALA A 142 -3.41 -13.98 -5.22
N ILE A 143 -4.69 -13.78 -4.94
CA ILE A 143 -5.21 -13.09 -3.75
C ILE A 143 -5.79 -14.15 -2.82
N ASP A 144 -5.08 -14.45 -1.76
CA ASP A 144 -5.47 -15.34 -0.69
C ASP A 144 -5.71 -14.58 0.63
N GLY A 145 -6.11 -15.28 1.69
CA GLY A 145 -6.38 -14.67 2.99
C GLY A 145 -5.19 -13.95 3.63
N THR A 146 -3.95 -14.20 3.16
CA THR A 146 -2.75 -13.50 3.66
C THR A 146 -2.55 -12.12 3.02
N LYS A 147 -3.25 -11.85 1.91
CA LYS A 147 -3.17 -10.59 1.14
C LYS A 147 -4.29 -9.61 1.50
N ILE A 148 -5.29 -10.10 2.25
CA ILE A 148 -6.44 -9.33 2.70
C ILE A 148 -6.27 -9.17 4.21
N ALA A 149 -6.16 -7.93 4.69
CA ALA A 149 -6.10 -7.69 6.13
C ALA A 149 -7.44 -8.06 6.80
N ASP A 150 -7.38 -8.38 8.10
CA ASP A 150 -8.57 -8.67 8.88
C ASP A 150 -9.54 -7.47 8.85
N ASP A 151 -10.84 -7.75 8.87
CA ASP A 151 -11.95 -6.79 8.92
C ASP A 151 -12.04 -5.78 7.76
N VAL A 152 -11.33 -6.00 6.64
CA VAL A 152 -11.41 -5.09 5.47
C VAL A 152 -12.50 -5.49 4.47
N ILE A 153 -13.05 -6.70 4.56
CA ILE A 153 -14.16 -7.14 3.70
C ILE A 153 -15.47 -6.88 4.43
N ASN A 154 -16.25 -5.94 3.93
CA ASN A 154 -17.53 -5.53 4.49
C ASN A 154 -18.67 -5.69 3.45
N SER A 155 -19.89 -5.28 3.82
CA SER A 155 -21.09 -5.44 2.97
C SER A 155 -20.98 -4.76 1.60
N GLU A 156 -20.15 -3.73 1.44
CA GLU A 156 -19.96 -3.03 0.16
C GLU A 156 -19.15 -3.86 -0.86
N HIS A 157 -18.45 -4.89 -0.39
CA HIS A 157 -17.66 -5.78 -1.24
C HIS A 157 -18.48 -6.95 -1.80
N TYR A 158 -19.69 -7.16 -1.31
CA TYR A 158 -20.59 -8.22 -1.74
C TYR A 158 -21.72 -7.67 -2.62
N VAL A 159 -21.92 -8.26 -3.78
CA VAL A 159 -23.09 -8.00 -4.59
C VAL A 159 -24.30 -8.69 -3.94
N ALA A 160 -25.49 -8.06 -3.97
CA ALA A 160 -26.71 -8.66 -3.42
C ALA A 160 -26.94 -10.07 -4.00
N GLY A 161 -27.14 -11.04 -3.14
CA GLY A 161 -27.30 -12.45 -3.50
C GLY A 161 -26.00 -13.21 -3.85
N SER A 162 -24.83 -12.62 -3.64
CA SER A 162 -23.55 -13.31 -3.90
C SER A 162 -23.11 -14.27 -2.78
N ILE A 163 -23.73 -14.20 -1.62
CA ILE A 163 -23.51 -15.14 -0.52
C ILE A 163 -24.68 -16.12 -0.51
N ASP A 164 -24.44 -17.32 -0.88
CA ASP A 164 -25.41 -18.42 -0.94
C ASP A 164 -24.98 -19.61 -0.06
N LEU A 165 -25.73 -20.70 -0.11
CA LEU A 165 -25.50 -21.86 0.76
C LEU A 165 -24.10 -22.48 0.61
N GLU A 166 -23.50 -22.40 -0.58
CA GLU A 166 -22.15 -22.96 -0.83
C GLU A 166 -21.05 -22.17 -0.10
N HIS A 167 -21.30 -20.90 0.20
CA HIS A 167 -20.38 -20.04 0.95
C HIS A 167 -20.51 -20.16 2.47
N MET A 168 -21.49 -20.93 2.94
CA MET A 168 -21.83 -21.06 4.36
C MET A 168 -21.49 -22.47 4.85
N SER A 169 -20.67 -22.56 5.89
CA SER A 169 -20.42 -23.84 6.56
C SER A 169 -21.69 -24.32 7.30
N ALA A 170 -21.83 -25.64 7.50
CA ALA A 170 -22.86 -26.15 8.39
C ALA A 170 -22.75 -25.49 9.78
N ASN A 171 -23.86 -25.02 10.30
CA ASN A 171 -23.96 -24.31 11.59
C ASN A 171 -23.23 -22.96 11.64
N SER A 172 -22.93 -22.33 10.51
CA SER A 172 -22.34 -20.98 10.48
C SER A 172 -23.34 -19.86 10.79
N VAL A 173 -24.64 -20.17 10.78
CA VAL A 173 -25.72 -19.26 11.19
C VAL A 173 -26.45 -19.92 12.35
N ASP A 174 -26.39 -19.32 13.51
CA ASP A 174 -27.04 -19.75 14.72
C ASP A 174 -27.96 -18.63 15.30
N SER A 175 -28.47 -18.81 16.51
CA SER A 175 -29.39 -17.84 17.13
C SER A 175 -28.80 -16.43 17.29
N ASP A 176 -27.49 -16.30 17.40
CA ASP A 176 -26.83 -15.01 17.63
C ASP A 176 -26.80 -14.13 16.37
N GLN A 177 -26.94 -14.74 15.18
CA GLN A 177 -27.00 -14.02 13.91
C GLN A 177 -28.44 -13.55 13.55
N TYR A 178 -29.48 -14.01 14.29
CA TYR A 178 -30.83 -13.56 14.08
C TYR A 178 -31.23 -12.42 15.00
N VAL A 179 -31.65 -11.31 14.41
CA VAL A 179 -32.28 -10.23 15.18
C VAL A 179 -33.64 -10.71 15.66
N ASP A 180 -33.98 -10.41 16.92
CA ASP A 180 -35.28 -10.78 17.49
C ASP A 180 -36.45 -10.30 16.60
N GLY A 181 -37.35 -11.19 16.26
CA GLY A 181 -38.49 -10.94 15.34
C GLY A 181 -38.10 -10.91 13.85
N SER A 182 -36.84 -11.26 13.47
CA SER A 182 -36.43 -11.28 12.05
C SER A 182 -36.94 -12.49 11.28
N ILE A 183 -37.36 -13.56 11.95
CA ILE A 183 -37.94 -14.77 11.34
C ILE A 183 -39.43 -14.73 11.54
N ASP A 184 -40.16 -14.47 10.48
CA ASP A 184 -41.59 -14.47 10.46
C ASP A 184 -42.18 -15.55 9.51
N LEU A 185 -43.48 -15.60 9.38
CA LEU A 185 -44.20 -16.65 8.63
C LEU A 185 -43.75 -16.73 7.15
N VAL A 186 -43.36 -15.62 6.53
CA VAL A 186 -42.93 -15.59 5.12
C VAL A 186 -41.59 -16.30 4.90
N HIS A 187 -40.77 -16.39 5.94
CA HIS A 187 -39.49 -17.07 5.91
C HIS A 187 -39.57 -18.59 6.16
N MET A 188 -40.74 -19.07 6.51
CA MET A 188 -40.98 -20.46 6.89
C MET A 188 -41.81 -21.17 5.80
N SER A 189 -41.32 -22.33 5.34
CA SER A 189 -42.10 -23.18 4.44
C SER A 189 -43.33 -23.76 5.15
N ALA A 190 -44.36 -24.08 4.39
CA ALA A 190 -45.51 -24.81 4.95
C ALA A 190 -45.02 -26.13 5.59
N ASN A 191 -45.44 -26.39 6.81
CA ASN A 191 -45.04 -27.55 7.62
C ASN A 191 -43.55 -27.61 8.00
N SER A 192 -42.85 -26.50 8.00
CA SER A 192 -41.44 -26.43 8.47
C SER A 192 -41.34 -26.49 10.00
N VAL A 193 -42.39 -26.28 10.72
CA VAL A 193 -42.49 -26.44 12.17
C VAL A 193 -43.53 -27.53 12.45
N ASP A 194 -43.11 -28.63 13.01
CA ASP A 194 -43.97 -29.75 13.38
C ASP A 194 -43.78 -30.13 14.87
N SER A 195 -44.34 -31.23 15.32
CA SER A 195 -44.28 -31.63 16.74
C SER A 195 -42.87 -31.86 17.26
N ASP A 196 -41.89 -32.17 16.40
CA ASP A 196 -40.54 -32.46 16.82
C ASP A 196 -39.77 -31.18 17.19
N GLN A 197 -40.23 -30.00 16.77
CA GLN A 197 -39.62 -28.71 17.14
C GLN A 197 -40.19 -28.14 18.44
N TYR A 198 -41.23 -28.77 19.03
CA TYR A 198 -41.81 -28.33 20.30
C TYR A 198 -41.29 -29.18 21.47
N VAL A 199 -40.77 -28.54 22.50
CA VAL A 199 -40.49 -29.20 23.77
C VAL A 199 -41.78 -29.42 24.48
N ASP A 200 -41.95 -30.58 25.12
CA ASP A 200 -43.19 -30.91 25.88
C ASP A 200 -43.47 -29.82 26.94
N GLY A 201 -44.68 -29.30 26.93
CA GLY A 201 -45.12 -28.20 27.77
C GLY A 201 -44.70 -26.79 27.29
N SER A 202 -44.05 -26.66 26.13
CA SER A 202 -43.65 -25.34 25.58
C SER A 202 -44.83 -24.54 24.99
N ILE A 203 -45.93 -25.18 24.67
CA ILE A 203 -47.17 -24.54 24.18
C ILE A 203 -48.23 -24.62 25.27
N ASP A 204 -48.54 -23.50 25.87
CA ASP A 204 -49.57 -23.36 26.87
C ASP A 204 -50.74 -22.48 26.38
N LEU A 205 -51.74 -22.31 27.20
CA LEU A 205 -52.97 -21.62 26.82
C LEU A 205 -52.79 -20.18 26.37
N VAL A 206 -51.72 -19.50 26.84
CA VAL A 206 -51.44 -18.12 26.46
C VAL A 206 -50.95 -18.01 25.03
N HIS A 207 -50.35 -19.08 24.50
CA HIS A 207 -49.90 -19.15 23.10
C HIS A 207 -51.01 -19.51 22.10
N LEU A 208 -52.17 -19.89 22.58
CA LEU A 208 -53.33 -20.22 21.78
C LEU A 208 -54.29 -19.04 21.78
N SER A 209 -54.57 -18.46 20.63
CA SER A 209 -55.61 -17.42 20.57
C SER A 209 -56.95 -17.98 20.93
N ALA A 210 -57.69 -17.30 21.82
CA ALA A 210 -59.08 -17.60 22.06
C ALA A 210 -59.91 -17.19 20.83
N ASN A 211 -60.56 -18.16 20.17
CA ASN A 211 -61.58 -17.90 19.17
C ASN A 211 -62.93 -17.72 19.86
#